data_672b5377edd59cb92bcb33d9c4d06dd3
#
_entry.id   672b5377edd59cb92bcb33d9c4d06dd3
#
_cell.length_a   1.000
_cell.length_b   1.000
_cell.length_c   1.000
_cell.angle_alpha   90.00
_cell.angle_beta   90.00
_cell.angle_gamma   90.00
#
_symmetry.space_group_name_H-M   'P 1'
#
loop_
_entity.id
_entity.type
_entity.pdbx_description
1 polymer ?
#
loop_
_entity_poly.entity_id
_entity_poly.type
_entity_poly.pdbx_seq_one_letter_code
_entity_poly.pdbx_strand_id
1 'polypeptide(L)'
;SAWLARRHDLPVSLFIEQEGDRAYLHLAGVGGLPLGRARERKIESALLRGEVTRMPAPRVGQWERLGGVEAAYAAQATDSARREWEPVSLTVSVPGETPADNVLVRVLGLLGCKVSRERRSGVPAFAALHGGFYLAGWDEEGRYLAPERMLTLAVLLELEQGERRVAVPPAAPAAIDLMALSRGGTVLRLGRDGPEAEE
;
A
#
# COMPACT_ATOMS: atom_id res chain seq x y z
N SER A 1 -6.41 -1.73 4.83
CA SER A 1 -6.65 -2.21 6.21
C SER A 1 -5.68 -1.59 7.22
N ALA A 2 -4.35 -1.57 6.94
CA ALA A 2 -3.33 -1.03 7.85
C ALA A 2 -3.57 0.42 8.28
N TRP A 3 -3.97 1.28 7.35
CA TRP A 3 -4.32 2.66 7.67
C TRP A 3 -5.52 2.76 8.63
N LEU A 4 -6.53 1.93 8.40
CA LEU A 4 -7.73 1.90 9.25
C LEU A 4 -7.38 1.39 10.66
N ALA A 5 -6.56 0.35 10.75
CA ALA A 5 -6.08 -0.18 12.02
C ALA A 5 -5.36 0.89 12.85
N ARG A 6 -4.47 1.65 12.23
CA ARG A 6 -3.78 2.78 12.90
C ARG A 6 -4.73 3.90 13.31
N ARG A 7 -5.67 4.28 12.43
CA ARG A 7 -6.59 5.39 12.68
C ARG A 7 -7.54 5.11 13.84
N HIS A 8 -7.94 3.87 14.02
CA HIS A 8 -8.90 3.44 15.05
C HIS A 8 -8.26 2.63 16.18
N ASP A 9 -6.94 2.60 16.24
CA ASP A 9 -6.16 1.85 17.25
C ASP A 9 -6.64 0.39 17.39
N LEU A 10 -6.85 -0.25 16.25
CA LEU A 10 -7.34 -1.63 16.22
C LEU A 10 -6.21 -2.60 16.51
N PRO A 11 -6.40 -3.59 17.39
CA PRO A 11 -5.37 -4.57 17.74
C PRO A 11 -5.08 -5.54 16.58
N VAL A 12 -6.02 -5.69 15.65
CA VAL A 12 -5.88 -6.56 14.47
C VAL A 12 -6.73 -6.04 13.32
N SER A 13 -6.27 -6.21 12.12
CA SER A 13 -7.06 -6.00 10.92
C SER A 13 -6.96 -7.19 9.96
N LEU A 14 -8.06 -7.50 9.32
CA LEU A 14 -8.17 -8.51 8.29
C LEU A 14 -8.61 -7.86 6.98
N PHE A 15 -7.84 -8.07 5.93
CA PHE A 15 -8.23 -7.71 4.58
C PHE A 15 -8.40 -8.98 3.76
N ILE A 16 -9.53 -9.09 3.07
CA ILE A 16 -9.85 -10.22 2.21
C ILE A 16 -9.77 -9.74 0.76
N GLU A 17 -8.88 -10.35 0.00
CA GLU A 17 -8.70 -10.12 -1.42
C GLU A 17 -9.16 -11.36 -2.20
N GLN A 18 -9.95 -11.16 -3.24
CA GLN A 18 -10.35 -12.23 -4.14
C GLN A 18 -9.62 -12.09 -5.47
N GLU A 19 -8.96 -13.13 -5.91
CA GLU A 19 -8.31 -13.23 -7.21
C GLU A 19 -8.75 -14.53 -7.89
N GLY A 20 -9.63 -14.41 -8.88
CA GLY A 20 -10.29 -15.57 -9.51
C GLY A 20 -11.05 -16.40 -8.47
N ASP A 21 -10.74 -17.69 -8.39
CA ASP A 21 -11.37 -18.65 -7.45
C ASP A 21 -10.67 -18.70 -6.08
N ARG A 22 -9.68 -17.86 -5.84
CA ARG A 22 -8.91 -17.84 -4.59
C ARG A 22 -9.23 -16.61 -3.77
N ALA A 23 -9.28 -16.80 -2.47
CA ALA A 23 -9.35 -15.70 -1.49
C ALA A 23 -8.05 -15.67 -0.68
N TYR A 24 -7.44 -14.50 -0.62
CA TYR A 24 -6.25 -14.24 0.19
C TYR A 24 -6.66 -13.46 1.44
N LEU A 25 -6.18 -13.92 2.59
CA LEU A 25 -6.42 -13.27 3.88
C LEU A 25 -5.15 -12.56 4.32
N HIS A 26 -5.19 -11.24 4.34
CA HIS A 26 -4.09 -10.42 4.80
C HIS A 26 -4.36 -9.96 6.22
N LEU A 27 -3.56 -10.43 7.16
CA LEU A 27 -3.66 -10.08 8.57
C LEU A 27 -2.60 -9.05 8.92
N ALA A 28 -3.01 -8.03 9.67
CA ALA A 28 -2.09 -7.08 10.28
C ALA A 28 -2.41 -6.92 11.76
N GLY A 29 -1.39 -6.73 12.57
CA GLY A 29 -1.48 -6.51 14.00
C GLY A 29 -1.62 -5.04 14.37
N VAL A 30 -1.24 -4.72 15.60
CA VAL A 30 -1.27 -3.37 16.16
C VAL A 30 -0.57 -2.38 15.23
N GLY A 31 -1.15 -1.20 15.08
CA GLY A 31 -0.64 -0.16 14.20
C GLY A 31 -0.71 -0.50 12.69
N GLY A 32 -1.39 -1.58 12.31
CA GLY A 32 -1.47 -2.03 10.93
C GLY A 32 -0.17 -2.65 10.40
N LEU A 33 0.73 -3.06 11.29
CA LEU A 33 1.98 -3.73 10.93
C LEU A 33 1.71 -5.20 10.56
N PRO A 34 2.49 -5.80 9.64
CA PRO A 34 2.41 -7.23 9.37
C PRO A 34 2.60 -8.04 10.65
N LEU A 35 1.91 -9.18 10.74
CA LEU A 35 2.14 -10.12 11.84
C LEU A 35 3.54 -10.75 11.71
N GLY A 36 4.21 -10.95 12.85
CA GLY A 36 5.44 -11.73 12.87
C GLY A 36 5.18 -13.20 12.50
N ARG A 37 6.15 -13.85 11.86
CA ARG A 37 6.04 -15.24 11.35
C ARG A 37 5.57 -16.25 12.39
N ALA A 38 5.95 -16.07 13.65
CA ALA A 38 5.53 -16.98 14.72
C ALA A 38 4.02 -16.91 14.96
N ARG A 39 3.42 -15.71 14.87
CA ARG A 39 1.96 -15.50 14.99
C ARG A 39 1.23 -16.01 13.76
N GLU A 40 1.76 -15.74 12.56
CA GLU A 40 1.20 -16.27 11.30
C GLU A 40 1.11 -17.80 11.34
N ARG A 41 2.21 -18.50 11.68
CA ARG A 41 2.23 -19.95 11.80
C ARG A 41 1.25 -20.52 12.85
N LYS A 42 1.04 -19.80 13.96
CA LYS A 42 0.04 -20.21 14.96
C LYS A 42 -1.37 -20.16 14.37
N ILE A 43 -1.70 -19.08 13.64
CA ILE A 43 -3.00 -18.90 13.00
C ILE A 43 -3.21 -19.97 11.92
N GLU A 44 -2.25 -20.16 11.02
CA GLU A 44 -2.28 -21.20 9.99
C GLU A 44 -2.48 -22.59 10.59
N SER A 45 -1.72 -22.92 11.63
CA SER A 45 -1.82 -24.20 12.31
C SER A 45 -3.19 -24.39 12.97
N ALA A 46 -3.77 -23.37 13.58
CA ALA A 46 -5.10 -23.44 14.18
C ALA A 46 -6.19 -23.62 13.11
N LEU A 47 -6.07 -22.91 11.97
CA LEU A 47 -6.98 -23.06 10.84
C LEU A 47 -6.92 -24.48 10.24
N LEU A 48 -5.71 -25.01 10.03
CA LEU A 48 -5.51 -26.36 9.48
C LEU A 48 -6.06 -27.47 10.41
N ARG A 49 -6.00 -27.27 11.73
CA ARG A 49 -6.55 -28.21 12.70
C ARG A 49 -8.05 -28.03 12.94
N GLY A 50 -8.66 -27.00 12.35
CA GLY A 50 -10.08 -26.68 12.60
C GLY A 50 -10.35 -26.25 14.06
N GLU A 51 -9.35 -25.69 14.73
CA GLU A 51 -9.47 -25.21 16.11
C GLU A 51 -10.26 -23.89 16.13
N VAL A 52 -11.57 -24.02 16.24
CA VAL A 52 -12.48 -22.86 16.36
C VAL A 52 -12.98 -22.77 17.79
N THR A 53 -12.53 -21.73 18.50
CA THR A 53 -13.11 -21.40 19.81
C THR A 53 -14.38 -20.59 19.62
N ARG A 54 -15.53 -21.18 19.92
CA ARG A 54 -16.81 -20.46 19.91
C ARG A 54 -16.92 -19.62 21.17
N MET A 55 -17.07 -18.31 20.98
CA MET A 55 -17.34 -17.41 22.10
C MET A 55 -18.80 -17.55 22.54
N PRO A 56 -19.06 -17.57 23.88
CA PRO A 56 -20.43 -17.48 24.41
C PRO A 56 -21.09 -16.18 23.95
N ALA A 57 -22.40 -16.24 23.69
CA ALA A 57 -23.19 -15.10 23.19
C ALA A 57 -22.94 -13.76 23.94
N PRO A 58 -22.80 -13.71 25.29
CA PRO A 58 -22.52 -12.47 26.01
C PRO A 58 -21.13 -11.86 25.73
N ARG A 59 -20.21 -12.64 25.14
CA ARG A 59 -18.84 -12.19 24.78
C ARG A 59 -18.67 -11.92 23.30
N VAL A 60 -19.70 -12.15 22.50
CA VAL A 60 -19.69 -11.78 21.07
C VAL A 60 -19.79 -10.27 20.99
N GLY A 61 -18.79 -9.64 20.39
CA GLY A 61 -18.79 -8.18 20.16
C GLY A 61 -19.90 -7.76 19.19
N GLN A 62 -20.16 -6.48 19.16
CA GLN A 62 -21.03 -5.88 18.15
C GLN A 62 -20.20 -5.53 16.92
N TRP A 63 -20.81 -5.69 15.74
CA TRP A 63 -20.20 -5.23 14.50
C TRP A 63 -20.75 -3.85 14.13
N GLU A 64 -19.89 -3.03 13.55
CA GLU A 64 -20.24 -1.71 13.05
C GLU A 64 -19.75 -1.57 11.61
N ARG A 65 -20.54 -0.94 10.75
CA ARG A 65 -20.16 -0.62 9.39
C ARG A 65 -19.59 0.80 9.34
N LEU A 66 -18.32 0.92 9.04
CA LEU A 66 -17.68 2.22 8.84
C LEU A 66 -17.94 2.71 7.42
N GLY A 67 -18.64 3.85 7.29
CA GLY A 67 -18.84 4.54 6.02
C GLY A 67 -17.71 5.54 5.74
N GLY A 68 -17.54 5.92 4.47
CA GLY A 68 -16.64 7.00 4.07
C GLY A 68 -15.15 6.74 4.22
N VAL A 69 -14.74 5.51 4.50
CA VAL A 69 -13.32 5.12 4.73
C VAL A 69 -12.43 5.47 3.54
N GLU A 70 -12.86 5.15 2.33
CA GLU A 70 -12.11 5.45 1.11
C GLU A 70 -11.92 6.97 0.91
N ALA A 71 -12.97 7.74 1.19
CA ALA A 71 -12.91 9.19 1.08
C ALA A 71 -11.94 9.80 2.11
N ALA A 72 -12.00 9.32 3.34
CA ALA A 72 -11.11 9.77 4.41
C ALA A 72 -9.64 9.40 4.13
N TYR A 73 -9.40 8.19 3.62
CA TYR A 73 -8.06 7.77 3.21
C TYR A 73 -7.52 8.62 2.05
N ALA A 74 -8.33 8.82 1.00
CA ALA A 74 -7.95 9.63 -0.14
C ALA A 74 -7.65 11.09 0.25
N ALA A 75 -8.45 11.69 1.13
CA ALA A 75 -8.20 13.03 1.64
C ALA A 75 -6.86 13.10 2.39
N GLN A 76 -6.59 12.17 3.29
CA GLN A 76 -5.33 12.15 4.04
C GLN A 76 -4.11 11.94 3.13
N ALA A 77 -4.20 11.02 2.16
CA ALA A 77 -3.14 10.79 1.18
C ALA A 77 -2.86 12.04 0.35
N THR A 78 -3.92 12.74 -0.07
CA THR A 78 -3.82 14.00 -0.80
C THR A 78 -3.18 15.10 0.04
N ASP A 79 -3.58 15.25 1.31
CA ASP A 79 -3.02 16.25 2.21
C ASP A 79 -1.54 15.99 2.49
N SER A 80 -1.13 14.72 2.61
CA SER A 80 0.28 14.35 2.74
C SER A 80 1.07 14.74 1.49
N ALA A 81 0.57 14.38 0.30
CA ALA A 81 1.23 14.72 -0.95
C ALA A 81 1.32 16.25 -1.19
N ARG A 82 0.30 17.01 -0.85
CA ARG A 82 0.28 18.49 -1.02
C ARG A 82 1.25 19.23 -0.13
N ARG A 83 1.71 18.65 0.95
CA ARG A 83 2.75 19.25 1.79
C ARG A 83 4.12 19.24 1.12
N GLU A 84 4.32 18.30 0.20
CA GLU A 84 5.60 18.05 -0.45
C GLU A 84 5.60 18.49 -1.92
N TRP A 85 4.42 18.54 -2.56
CA TRP A 85 4.28 18.76 -4.01
C TRP A 85 3.23 19.81 -4.34
N GLU A 86 3.54 20.64 -5.32
CA GLU A 86 2.54 21.53 -5.90
C GLU A 86 1.55 20.75 -6.78
N PRO A 87 0.27 21.17 -6.83
CA PRO A 87 -0.72 20.53 -7.69
C PRO A 87 -0.29 20.55 -9.15
N VAL A 88 -0.28 19.38 -9.80
CA VAL A 88 0.10 19.24 -11.20
C VAL A 88 -1.14 19.01 -12.06
N SER A 89 -1.40 19.88 -13.03
CA SER A 89 -2.44 19.66 -14.04
C SER A 89 -1.94 18.68 -15.10
N LEU A 90 -2.00 17.40 -14.80
CA LEU A 90 -1.59 16.32 -15.68
C LEU A 90 -2.79 15.47 -16.08
N THR A 91 -2.83 14.99 -17.33
CA THR A 91 -3.80 13.97 -17.74
C THR A 91 -3.19 12.60 -17.53
N VAL A 92 -3.92 11.71 -16.84
CA VAL A 92 -3.47 10.34 -16.52
C VAL A 92 -4.61 9.36 -16.77
N SER A 93 -4.28 8.10 -16.99
CA SER A 93 -5.25 7.01 -17.16
C SER A 93 -5.16 6.05 -15.97
N VAL A 94 -6.32 5.63 -15.44
CA VAL A 94 -6.45 4.55 -14.44
C VAL A 94 -7.55 3.61 -14.93
N PRO A 95 -7.23 2.66 -15.81
CA PRO A 95 -8.22 1.82 -16.47
C PRO A 95 -8.86 0.75 -15.58
N GLY A 96 -8.29 0.47 -14.42
CA GLY A 96 -8.83 -0.50 -13.47
C GLY A 96 -10.10 0.00 -12.76
N GLU A 97 -10.91 -0.94 -12.29
CA GLU A 97 -12.18 -0.68 -11.58
C GLU A 97 -12.20 -1.26 -10.16
N THR A 98 -11.06 -1.74 -9.67
CA THR A 98 -10.97 -2.25 -8.30
C THR A 98 -11.20 -1.15 -7.28
N PRO A 99 -11.55 -1.47 -6.03
CA PRO A 99 -11.63 -0.48 -4.95
C PRO A 99 -10.35 0.35 -4.80
N ALA A 100 -9.19 -0.28 -5.00
CA ALA A 100 -7.90 0.41 -4.93
C ALA A 100 -7.70 1.39 -6.10
N ASP A 101 -8.11 1.03 -7.32
CA ASP A 101 -8.10 1.94 -8.47
C ASP A 101 -9.06 3.13 -8.26
N ASN A 102 -10.21 2.89 -7.61
CA ASN A 102 -11.16 3.96 -7.27
C ASN A 102 -10.56 4.97 -6.30
N VAL A 103 -9.82 4.50 -5.30
CA VAL A 103 -9.07 5.37 -4.39
C VAL A 103 -7.98 6.14 -5.15
N LEU A 104 -7.24 5.47 -6.02
CA LEU A 104 -6.19 6.10 -6.83
C LEU A 104 -6.75 7.22 -7.73
N VAL A 105 -7.86 6.96 -8.42
CA VAL A 105 -8.56 7.99 -9.22
C VAL A 105 -8.94 9.18 -8.36
N ARG A 106 -9.47 8.93 -7.17
CA ARG A 106 -9.89 10.00 -6.26
C ARG A 106 -8.70 10.83 -5.77
N VAL A 107 -7.61 10.20 -5.38
CA VAL A 107 -6.38 10.90 -4.95
C VAL A 107 -5.82 11.75 -6.09
N LEU A 108 -5.65 11.17 -7.27
CA LEU A 108 -5.13 11.89 -8.44
C LEU A 108 -6.03 13.07 -8.83
N GLY A 109 -7.36 12.89 -8.80
CA GLY A 109 -8.30 13.98 -9.05
C GLY A 109 -8.20 15.10 -8.00
N LEU A 110 -8.06 14.75 -6.73
CA LEU A 110 -7.86 15.74 -5.65
C LEU A 110 -6.51 16.47 -5.78
N LEU A 111 -5.49 15.84 -6.36
CA LEU A 111 -4.19 16.45 -6.66
C LEU A 111 -4.21 17.34 -7.92
N GLY A 112 -5.35 17.45 -8.61
CA GLY A 112 -5.51 18.30 -9.79
C GLY A 112 -5.33 17.59 -11.13
N CYS A 113 -5.11 16.27 -11.14
CA CYS A 113 -4.99 15.50 -12.37
C CYS A 113 -6.35 15.34 -13.06
N LYS A 114 -6.34 15.32 -14.39
CA LYS A 114 -7.47 14.88 -15.22
C LYS A 114 -7.38 13.38 -15.39
N VAL A 115 -8.25 12.62 -14.73
CA VAL A 115 -8.18 11.15 -14.73
C VAL A 115 -9.18 10.56 -15.71
N SER A 116 -8.69 9.69 -16.62
CA SER A 116 -9.50 8.89 -17.56
C SER A 116 -9.54 7.43 -17.11
N ARG A 117 -10.69 6.77 -17.29
CA ARG A 117 -10.80 5.32 -17.12
C ARG A 117 -10.37 4.54 -18.36
N GLU A 118 -10.23 5.22 -19.47
CA GLU A 118 -9.76 4.63 -20.72
C GLU A 118 -8.26 4.84 -20.87
N ARG A 119 -7.56 3.79 -21.29
CA ARG A 119 -6.15 3.90 -21.65
C ARG A 119 -6.04 4.64 -22.99
N ARG A 120 -5.23 5.68 -23.01
CA ARG A 120 -5.03 6.54 -24.19
C ARG A 120 -3.56 6.57 -24.55
N SER A 121 -3.26 6.57 -25.87
CA SER A 121 -1.91 6.80 -26.35
C SER A 121 -1.43 8.20 -25.99
N GLY A 122 -0.17 8.35 -25.65
CA GLY A 122 0.42 9.62 -25.24
C GLY A 122 0.02 10.06 -23.83
N VAL A 123 -0.61 9.19 -23.02
CA VAL A 123 -1.05 9.49 -21.68
C VAL A 123 -0.51 8.42 -20.72
N PRO A 124 0.24 8.80 -19.66
CA PRO A 124 0.69 7.84 -18.68
C PRO A 124 -0.50 7.17 -17.99
N ALA A 125 -0.33 5.89 -17.67
CA ALA A 125 -1.37 5.12 -17.01
C ALA A 125 -0.86 4.47 -15.72
N PHE A 126 -1.75 4.29 -14.75
CA PHE A 126 -1.45 3.65 -13.48
C PHE A 126 -2.48 2.59 -13.14
N ALA A 127 -2.07 1.59 -12.40
CA ALA A 127 -2.96 0.56 -11.86
C ALA A 127 -2.51 0.15 -10.45
N ALA A 128 -3.49 -0.05 -9.58
CA ALA A 128 -3.25 -0.64 -8.27
C ALA A 128 -3.26 -2.17 -8.41
N LEU A 129 -2.20 -2.83 -7.93
CA LEU A 129 -2.05 -4.28 -7.98
C LEU A 129 -2.17 -4.88 -6.58
N HIS A 130 -2.62 -6.14 -6.50
CA HIS A 130 -2.74 -6.90 -5.25
C HIS A 130 -3.46 -6.08 -4.16
N GLY A 131 -4.70 -5.69 -4.43
CA GLY A 131 -5.50 -4.92 -3.46
C GLY A 131 -4.93 -3.55 -3.07
N GLY A 132 -4.02 -3.00 -3.89
CA GLY A 132 -3.38 -1.70 -3.64
C GLY A 132 -2.04 -1.77 -2.89
N PHE A 133 -1.46 -2.97 -2.73
CA PHE A 133 -0.12 -3.11 -2.14
C PHE A 133 1.00 -2.61 -3.06
N TYR A 134 0.77 -2.66 -4.37
CA TYR A 134 1.73 -2.21 -5.36
C TYR A 134 1.08 -1.25 -6.35
N LEU A 135 1.88 -0.35 -6.86
CA LEU A 135 1.53 0.53 -7.98
C LEU A 135 2.36 0.12 -9.20
N ALA A 136 1.70 -0.11 -10.30
CA ALA A 136 2.32 -0.26 -11.61
C ALA A 136 1.95 0.92 -12.49
N GLY A 137 2.81 1.23 -13.45
CA GLY A 137 2.59 2.32 -14.38
C GLY A 137 2.94 1.95 -15.81
N TRP A 138 2.52 2.80 -16.70
CA TRP A 138 2.96 2.85 -18.10
C TRP A 138 3.26 4.30 -18.43
N ASP A 139 4.35 4.51 -19.13
CA ASP A 139 4.70 5.84 -19.61
C ASP A 139 3.84 6.25 -20.83
N GLU A 140 4.12 7.42 -21.37
CA GLU A 140 3.38 7.99 -22.52
C GLU A 140 3.52 7.15 -23.78
N GLU A 141 4.63 6.42 -23.95
CA GLU A 141 4.87 5.48 -25.04
C GLU A 141 4.23 4.10 -24.80
N GLY A 142 3.60 3.92 -23.63
CA GLY A 142 2.95 2.67 -23.26
C GLY A 142 3.91 1.60 -22.74
N ARG A 143 5.16 1.93 -22.41
CA ARG A 143 6.14 1.00 -21.82
C ARG A 143 5.78 0.74 -20.36
N TYR A 144 5.74 -0.51 -19.99
CA TYR A 144 5.41 -0.94 -18.63
C TYR A 144 6.50 -0.55 -17.63
N LEU A 145 6.08 0.11 -16.58
CA LEU A 145 6.88 0.42 -15.40
C LEU A 145 6.46 -0.53 -14.28
N ALA A 146 7.24 -1.59 -14.11
CA ALA A 146 6.99 -2.58 -13.06
C ALA A 146 7.05 -1.94 -11.65
N PRO A 147 6.42 -2.56 -10.63
CA PRO A 147 6.43 -2.04 -9.26
C PRO A 147 7.81 -1.71 -8.71
N GLU A 148 8.83 -2.48 -9.10
CA GLU A 148 10.22 -2.24 -8.70
C GLU A 148 10.78 -0.94 -9.29
N ARG A 149 10.40 -0.61 -10.52
CA ARG A 149 10.75 0.68 -11.14
C ARG A 149 9.99 1.83 -10.50
N MET A 150 8.71 1.63 -10.18
CA MET A 150 7.93 2.63 -9.44
C MET A 150 8.51 2.90 -8.06
N LEU A 151 8.94 1.86 -7.34
CA LEU A 151 9.65 2.00 -6.07
C LEU A 151 10.97 2.78 -6.26
N THR A 152 11.73 2.47 -7.31
CA THR A 152 13.00 3.16 -7.61
C THR A 152 12.76 4.65 -7.88
N LEU A 153 11.71 5.00 -8.62
CA LEU A 153 11.32 6.40 -8.86
C LEU A 153 10.91 7.10 -7.57
N ALA A 154 10.11 6.46 -6.72
CA ALA A 154 9.72 7.02 -5.43
C ALA A 154 10.94 7.32 -4.55
N VAL A 155 11.87 6.36 -4.44
CA VAL A 155 13.13 6.58 -3.70
C VAL A 155 13.96 7.70 -4.31
N LEU A 156 14.03 7.79 -5.63
CA LEU A 156 14.73 8.89 -6.31
C LEU A 156 14.16 10.24 -5.91
N LEU A 157 12.84 10.37 -5.90
CA LEU A 157 12.16 11.61 -5.53
C LEU A 157 12.45 12.00 -4.08
N GLU A 158 12.40 11.07 -3.12
CA GLU A 158 12.76 11.31 -1.72
C GLU A 158 14.21 11.81 -1.59
N LEU A 159 15.14 11.17 -2.29
CA LEU A 159 16.54 11.57 -2.30
C LEU A 159 16.77 12.97 -2.91
N GLU A 160 16.02 13.33 -3.96
CA GLU A 160 16.05 14.67 -4.57
C GLU A 160 15.49 15.75 -3.63
N GLN A 161 14.55 15.40 -2.77
CA GLN A 161 14.02 16.30 -1.74
C GLN A 161 14.95 16.48 -0.53
N GLY A 162 16.07 15.77 -0.54
CA GLY A 162 17.08 15.92 0.50
C GLY A 162 17.07 14.84 1.57
N GLU A 163 16.18 13.86 1.47
CA GLU A 163 16.25 12.70 2.35
C GLU A 163 17.59 11.97 2.18
N ARG A 164 18.18 11.56 3.30
CA ARG A 164 19.47 10.89 3.32
C ARG A 164 19.38 9.43 3.76
N ARG A 165 18.22 9.01 4.25
CA ARG A 165 18.00 7.64 4.74
C ARG A 165 16.68 7.12 4.21
N VAL A 166 16.74 6.05 3.43
CA VAL A 166 15.55 5.41 2.86
C VAL A 166 15.49 3.95 3.31
N ALA A 167 14.29 3.50 3.66
CA ALA A 167 14.03 2.12 4.02
C ALA A 167 13.29 1.43 2.86
N VAL A 168 13.80 0.28 2.44
CA VAL A 168 13.24 -0.47 1.30
C VAL A 168 13.11 -1.96 1.63
N PRO A 169 12.22 -2.70 0.95
CA PRO A 169 12.16 -4.15 1.08
C PRO A 169 13.49 -4.82 0.71
N PRO A 170 13.81 -6.01 1.23
CA PRO A 170 15.06 -6.72 0.93
C PRO A 170 15.25 -7.01 -0.56
N ALA A 171 14.15 -7.27 -1.26
CA ALA A 171 14.14 -7.55 -2.70
C ALA A 171 14.15 -6.31 -3.59
N ALA A 172 14.26 -5.10 -3.03
CA ALA A 172 14.33 -3.87 -3.82
C ALA A 172 15.56 -3.87 -4.75
N PRO A 173 15.49 -3.24 -5.93
CA PRO A 173 16.57 -3.19 -6.88
C PRO A 173 17.88 -2.63 -6.27
N ALA A 174 19.01 -3.26 -6.57
CA ALA A 174 20.32 -2.79 -6.11
C ALA A 174 20.71 -1.40 -6.64
N ALA A 175 20.09 -0.96 -7.73
CA ALA A 175 20.27 0.39 -8.25
C ALA A 175 19.93 1.48 -7.22
N ILE A 176 19.02 1.19 -6.29
CA ILE A 176 18.65 2.12 -5.21
C ILE A 176 19.84 2.41 -4.29
N ASP A 177 20.65 1.40 -3.98
CA ASP A 177 21.86 1.58 -3.15
C ASP A 177 22.85 2.54 -3.82
N LEU A 178 23.07 2.37 -5.14
CA LEU A 178 23.95 3.23 -5.91
C LEU A 178 23.41 4.66 -6.02
N MET A 179 22.12 4.82 -6.20
CA MET A 179 21.46 6.13 -6.24
C MET A 179 21.59 6.86 -4.91
N ALA A 180 21.33 6.17 -3.81
CA ALA A 180 21.46 6.75 -2.47
C ALA A 180 22.91 7.15 -2.19
N LEU A 181 23.87 6.26 -2.47
CA LEU A 181 25.30 6.53 -2.28
C LEU A 181 25.75 7.76 -3.08
N SER A 182 25.35 7.88 -4.34
CA SER A 182 25.72 9.01 -5.21
C SER A 182 25.19 10.36 -4.70
N ARG A 183 24.18 10.34 -3.83
CA ARG A 183 23.56 11.53 -3.20
C ARG A 183 23.96 11.69 -1.74
N GLY A 184 24.94 10.91 -1.26
CA GLY A 184 25.39 10.92 0.14
C GLY A 184 24.36 10.34 1.12
N GLY A 185 23.45 9.52 0.63
CA GLY A 185 22.44 8.83 1.41
C GLY A 185 22.79 7.37 1.71
N THR A 186 21.95 6.73 2.51
CA THR A 186 22.07 5.32 2.91
C THR A 186 20.74 4.60 2.75
N VAL A 187 20.81 3.31 2.42
CA VAL A 187 19.66 2.43 2.27
C VAL A 187 19.62 1.44 3.41
N LEU A 188 18.48 1.35 4.08
CA LEU A 188 18.17 0.30 5.05
C LEU A 188 17.25 -0.73 4.39
N ARG A 189 17.69 -1.97 4.27
CA ARG A 189 16.88 -3.07 3.76
C ARG A 189 16.18 -3.75 4.93
N LEU A 190 14.87 -3.50 5.04
CA LEU A 190 14.05 -4.05 6.11
C LEU A 190 13.56 -5.44 5.73
N GLY A 191 14.05 -6.48 6.42
CA GLY A 191 13.51 -7.83 6.32
C GLY A 191 12.03 -7.87 6.76
N ARG A 192 11.32 -8.93 6.39
CA ARG A 192 9.98 -9.23 6.92
C ARG A 192 9.97 -9.36 8.45
N ASP A 193 11.12 -9.71 9.00
CA ASP A 193 11.37 -9.77 10.42
C ASP A 193 11.98 -8.42 10.87
N GLY A 194 11.28 -7.32 10.63
CA GLY A 194 11.56 -6.05 11.29
C GLY A 194 11.66 -6.30 12.79
N PRO A 195 12.34 -5.43 13.57
CA PRO A 195 12.50 -5.68 15.00
C PRO A 195 11.13 -6.03 15.58
N GLU A 196 10.98 -7.25 16.06
CA GLU A 196 9.85 -7.62 16.88
C GLU A 196 9.79 -6.54 17.93
N ALA A 197 8.67 -5.85 18.04
CA ALA A 197 8.45 -4.99 19.18
C ALA A 197 8.59 -5.93 20.39
N GLU A 198 9.75 -5.90 21.02
CA GLU A 198 9.96 -6.56 22.28
C GLU A 198 8.89 -6.00 23.23
N GLU A 199 8.09 -6.92 23.76
CA GLU A 199 7.08 -6.64 24.78
C GLU A 199 7.71 -6.03 26.05
#